data_12a041eda72f7cff1b26942c5743b6a9
#
_entry.id   12a041eda72f7cff1b26942c5743b6a9
#
_cell.length_a   1.000
_cell.length_b   1.000
_cell.length_c   1.000
_cell.angle_alpha   90.00
_cell.angle_beta   90.00
_cell.angle_gamma   90.00
#
_symmetry.space_group_name_H-M   'P 1'
#
loop_
_entity.id
_entity.type
_entity.pdbx_description
1 polymer ?
#
loop_
_entity_poly.entity_id
_entity_poly.type
_entity_poly.pdbx_seq_one_letter_code
_entity_poly.pdbx_strand_id
1 'polypeptide(L)'
;MKRVAVLVSGGGTNLQALLESERRGENPNGKIELVVASKPGVYALERAACFGVESAVVSRKDYADSAAFDAALLDTLQSHSIDVVVLAGFL
;
A
#
# COMPACT_ATOMS: atom_id res chain seq x y z
N MET A 1 -6.75 14.17 9.77
CA MET A 1 -6.99 13.16 8.71
C MET A 1 -6.09 11.96 8.95
N LYS A 2 -6.63 10.77 8.86
CA LYS A 2 -5.84 9.55 9.08
C LYS A 2 -4.97 9.23 7.88
N ARG A 3 -3.78 8.75 8.15
CA ARG A 3 -2.83 8.34 7.11
C ARG A 3 -3.05 6.86 6.81
N VAL A 4 -3.37 6.56 5.57
CA VAL A 4 -3.76 5.21 5.15
C VAL A 4 -2.68 4.60 4.26
N ALA A 5 -2.34 3.33 4.51
CA ALA A 5 -1.53 2.53 3.62
C ALA A 5 -2.39 1.44 3.00
N VAL A 6 -2.18 1.18 1.72
CA VAL A 6 -2.86 0.11 0.99
C VAL A 6 -1.84 -0.95 0.62
N LEU A 7 -2.10 -2.19 1.01
CA LEU A 7 -1.22 -3.33 0.75
C LEU A 7 -1.74 -4.13 -0.42
N VAL A 8 -0.89 -4.38 -1.40
CA VAL A 8 -1.26 -5.06 -2.65
C VAL A 8 -0.23 -6.15 -3.00
N SER A 9 -0.64 -7.12 -3.80
CA SER A 9 0.28 -8.16 -4.30
C SER A 9 0.24 -8.34 -5.81
N GLY A 10 -0.58 -7.58 -6.52
CA GLY A 10 -0.74 -7.74 -7.96
C GLY A 10 -1.05 -6.46 -8.70
N GLY A 11 -1.97 -6.51 -9.65
CA GLY A 11 -2.27 -5.40 -10.55
C GLY A 11 -2.91 -4.18 -9.92
N GLY A 12 -3.58 -4.34 -8.77
CA GLY A 12 -4.12 -3.21 -8.03
C GLY A 12 -5.44 -2.66 -8.52
N THR A 13 -6.34 -3.50 -9.05
CA THR A 13 -7.67 -3.05 -9.46
C THR A 13 -8.44 -2.47 -8.29
N ASN A 14 -8.37 -3.12 -7.14
CA ASN A 14 -9.00 -2.61 -5.92
C ASN A 14 -8.35 -1.32 -5.46
N LEU A 15 -7.03 -1.23 -5.58
CA LEU A 15 -6.29 0.00 -5.28
C LEU A 15 -6.76 1.14 -6.19
N GLN A 16 -6.93 0.86 -7.47
CA GLN A 16 -7.41 1.87 -8.42
C GLN A 16 -8.75 2.44 -7.97
N ALA A 17 -9.69 1.57 -7.57
CA ALA A 17 -10.99 2.00 -7.10
C ALA A 17 -10.89 2.88 -5.85
N LEU A 18 -10.01 2.52 -4.92
CA LEU A 18 -9.78 3.30 -3.71
C LEU A 18 -9.18 4.67 -4.01
N LEU A 19 -8.23 4.74 -4.92
CA LEU A 19 -7.58 5.99 -5.31
C LEU A 19 -8.58 6.92 -6.00
N GLU A 20 -9.41 6.38 -6.88
CA GLU A 20 -10.43 7.15 -7.56
C GLU A 20 -11.50 7.67 -6.59
N SER A 21 -11.90 6.84 -5.63
CA SER A 21 -12.86 7.22 -4.60
C SER A 21 -12.32 8.39 -3.77
N GLU A 22 -11.06 8.33 -3.40
CA GLU A 22 -10.42 9.40 -2.65
C GLU A 22 -10.36 10.69 -3.46
N ARG A 23 -10.02 10.58 -4.74
CA ARG A 23 -9.97 11.75 -5.64
C ARG A 23 -11.32 12.43 -5.76
N ARG A 24 -12.40 11.66 -5.71
CA ARG A 24 -13.77 12.20 -5.75
C ARG A 24 -14.23 12.75 -4.40
N GLY A 25 -13.42 12.65 -3.37
CA GLY A 25 -13.76 13.14 -2.04
C GLY A 25 -14.73 12.25 -1.28
N GLU A 26 -14.84 10.99 -1.64
CA GLU A 26 -15.76 10.05 -1.01
C GLU A 26 -15.27 9.50 0.32
N ASN A 27 -14.03 9.75 0.65
CA ASN A 27 -13.43 9.26 1.91
C ASN A 27 -12.70 10.42 2.61
N PRO A 28 -13.44 11.36 3.20
CA PRO A 28 -12.84 12.59 3.73
C PRO A 28 -12.03 12.40 5.02
N ASN A 29 -12.18 11.26 5.72
CA ASN A 29 -11.54 11.04 7.01
C ASN A 29 -10.18 10.37 6.91
N GLY A 30 -9.74 10.02 5.71
CA GLY A 30 -8.46 9.37 5.50
C GLY A 30 -7.85 9.75 4.17
N LYS A 31 -6.54 9.66 4.10
CA LYS A 31 -5.81 9.91 2.87
C LYS A 31 -4.82 8.78 2.63
N ILE A 32 -4.83 8.23 1.41
CA ILE A 32 -3.87 7.19 1.03
C ILE A 32 -2.52 7.85 0.84
N GLU A 33 -1.60 7.56 1.78
CA GLU A 33 -0.27 8.14 1.80
C GLU A 33 0.79 7.19 1.27
N LEU A 34 0.51 5.88 1.30
CA LEU A 34 1.49 4.86 0.95
C LEU A 34 0.81 3.66 0.33
N VAL A 35 1.44 3.10 -0.71
CA VAL A 35 1.07 1.81 -1.28
C VAL A 35 2.24 0.87 -1.09
N VAL A 36 2.02 -0.29 -0.48
CA VAL A 36 3.06 -1.30 -0.28
C VAL A 36 2.72 -2.53 -1.10
N ALA A 37 3.65 -2.93 -1.96
CA ALA A 37 3.51 -4.12 -2.78
C ALA A 37 4.38 -5.25 -2.23
N SER A 38 3.87 -6.48 -2.26
CA SER A 38 4.62 -7.66 -1.82
C SER A 38 5.49 -8.26 -2.92
N LYS A 39 5.45 -7.67 -4.12
CA LYS A 39 6.25 -8.10 -5.26
C LYS A 39 6.74 -6.87 -6.03
N PRO A 40 7.99 -6.88 -6.53
CA PRO A 40 8.46 -5.77 -7.36
C PRO A 40 7.81 -5.78 -8.74
N GLY A 41 7.79 -4.64 -9.38
CA GLY A 41 7.36 -4.53 -10.77
C GLY A 41 5.88 -4.75 -11.05
N VAL A 42 5.04 -4.77 -10.03
CA VAL A 42 3.60 -4.97 -10.23
C VAL A 42 2.93 -3.66 -10.67
N TYR A 43 1.86 -3.79 -11.43
CA TYR A 43 1.17 -2.64 -12.00
C TYR A 43 0.55 -1.71 -10.95
N ALA A 44 0.27 -2.24 -9.76
CA ALA A 44 -0.21 -1.42 -8.65
C ALA A 44 0.73 -0.26 -8.32
N LEU A 45 2.04 -0.46 -8.48
CA LEU A 45 3.03 0.59 -8.25
C LEU A 45 2.88 1.73 -9.27
N GLU A 46 2.58 1.39 -10.51
CA GLU A 46 2.33 2.38 -11.55
C GLU A 46 1.03 3.15 -11.28
N ARG A 47 0.02 2.47 -10.78
CA ARG A 47 -1.25 3.12 -10.40
C ARG A 47 -1.02 4.14 -9.29
N ALA A 48 -0.23 3.78 -8.28
CA ALA A 48 0.12 4.70 -7.19
C ALA A 48 0.85 5.94 -7.73
N ALA A 49 1.80 5.73 -8.62
CA ALA A 49 2.56 6.83 -9.22
C ALA A 49 1.66 7.76 -10.02
N CYS A 50 0.68 7.23 -10.74
CA CYS A 50 -0.28 8.03 -11.51
C CYS A 50 -1.12 8.96 -10.62
N PHE A 51 -1.34 8.56 -9.36
CA PHE A 51 -2.09 9.37 -8.40
C PHE A 51 -1.19 10.19 -7.48
N GLY A 52 0.12 10.16 -7.70
CA GLY A 52 1.07 10.91 -6.88
C GLY A 52 1.23 10.33 -5.48
N VAL A 53 0.98 9.05 -5.29
CA VAL A 53 1.09 8.37 -4.00
C VAL A 53 2.42 7.65 -3.90
N GLU A 54 3.10 7.82 -2.79
CA GLU A 54 4.37 7.14 -2.53
C GLU A 54 4.15 5.63 -2.46
N SER A 55 5.11 4.85 -2.96
CA SER A 55 5.03 3.40 -2.92
C SER A 55 6.32 2.79 -2.37
N ALA A 56 6.19 1.59 -1.83
CA ALA A 56 7.31 0.81 -1.34
C ALA A 56 7.09 -0.65 -1.70
N VAL A 57 8.18 -1.41 -1.78
CA VAL A 57 8.12 -2.85 -2.05
C VAL A 57 8.72 -3.57 -0.85
N VAL A 58 7.94 -4.48 -0.27
CA VAL A 58 8.43 -5.40 0.76
C VAL A 58 8.18 -6.80 0.20
N SER A 59 9.20 -7.36 -0.43
CA SER A 59 9.06 -8.60 -1.18
C SER A 59 9.23 -9.81 -0.25
N ARG A 60 8.29 -10.76 -0.32
CA ARG A 60 8.37 -11.98 0.48
C ARG A 60 9.62 -12.79 0.17
N LYS A 61 10.11 -12.71 -1.06
CA LYS A 61 11.30 -13.46 -1.48
C LYS A 61 12.57 -13.02 -0.76
N ASP A 62 12.59 -11.81 -0.23
CA ASP A 62 13.78 -11.25 0.41
C ASP A 62 13.92 -11.66 1.87
N TYR A 63 12.94 -12.38 2.41
CA TYR A 63 12.90 -12.74 3.83
C TYR A 63 12.81 -14.24 4.02
N ALA A 64 13.51 -14.73 5.05
CA ALA A 64 13.62 -16.17 5.31
C ALA A 64 12.30 -16.79 5.78
N ASP A 65 11.47 -16.02 6.48
CA ASP A 65 10.20 -16.51 7.02
C ASP A 65 9.18 -15.39 7.12
N SER A 66 7.95 -15.76 7.51
CA SER A 66 6.86 -14.80 7.66
C SER A 66 7.12 -13.76 8.73
N ALA A 67 7.78 -14.15 9.81
CA ALA A 67 8.06 -13.23 10.91
C ALA A 67 8.99 -12.10 10.47
N ALA A 68 10.03 -12.43 9.70
CA ALA A 68 10.94 -11.43 9.17
C ALA A 68 10.25 -10.50 8.17
N PHE A 69 9.41 -11.06 7.32
CA PHE A 69 8.62 -10.29 6.35
C PHE A 69 7.67 -9.33 7.08
N ASP A 70 6.95 -9.83 8.08
CA ASP A 70 6.01 -9.02 8.86
C ASP A 70 6.71 -7.89 9.60
N ALA A 71 7.89 -8.16 10.15
CA ALA A 71 8.66 -7.13 10.85
C ALA A 71 9.08 -6.01 9.89
N ALA A 72 9.52 -6.37 8.69
CA ALA A 72 9.91 -5.39 7.69
C ALA A 72 8.71 -4.56 7.23
N LEU A 73 7.55 -5.21 7.07
CA LEU A 73 6.32 -4.54 6.68
C LEU A 73 5.89 -3.54 7.76
N LEU A 74 5.90 -3.95 9.02
CA LEU A 74 5.57 -3.08 10.14
C LEU A 74 6.50 -1.88 10.22
N ASP A 75 7.80 -2.11 10.04
CA ASP A 75 8.80 -1.05 10.05
C ASP A 75 8.51 -0.01 8.96
N THR A 76 8.17 -0.47 7.77
CA THR A 76 7.81 0.39 6.65
C THR A 76 6.59 1.24 7.00
N LEU A 77 5.56 0.63 7.57
CA LEU A 77 4.34 1.33 7.96
C LEU A 77 4.61 2.36 9.05
N GLN A 78 5.41 1.99 10.06
CA GLN A 78 5.72 2.89 11.16
C GLN A 78 6.58 4.08 10.72
N SER A 79 7.51 3.86 9.80
CA SER A 79 8.36 4.95 9.31
C SER A 79 7.59 5.96 8.47
N HIS A 80 6.41 5.59 7.98
CA HIS A 80 5.53 6.50 7.26
C HIS A 80 4.38 7.03 8.12
N SER A 81 4.38 6.73 9.41
CA SER A 81 3.37 7.19 10.37
C SER A 81 1.95 6.80 9.95
N ILE A 82 1.77 5.55 9.54
CA ILE A 82 0.48 5.05 9.06
C ILE A 82 -0.46 4.77 10.22
N ASP A 83 -1.70 5.24 10.11
CA ASP A 83 -2.75 5.04 11.11
C ASP A 83 -3.67 3.86 10.77
N VAL A 84 -3.93 3.64 9.50
CA VAL A 84 -4.87 2.63 9.03
C VAL A 84 -4.26 1.85 7.87
N VAL A 85 -4.43 0.53 7.90
CA VAL A 85 -3.94 -0.35 6.84
C VAL A 85 -5.13 -1.01 6.15
N VAL A 86 -5.16 -0.92 4.82
CA VAL A 86 -6.19 -1.54 3.99
C VAL A 86 -5.55 -2.64 3.15
N LEU A 87 -6.13 -3.83 3.18
CA LEU A 87 -5.66 -4.96 2.37
C LEU A 87 -6.46 -5.01 1.07
N ALA A 88 -5.79 -4.75 -0.05
CA ALA A 88 -6.43 -4.72 -1.36
C ALA A 88 -5.82 -5.81 -2.24
N GLY A 89 -6.19 -7.05 -1.97
CA GLY A 89 -5.65 -8.21 -2.67
C GLY A 89 -4.24 -8.58 -2.21
N PHE A 90 -3.96 -8.36 -0.96
CA PHE A 90 -2.66 -8.70 -0.38
C PHE A 90 -2.67 -10.12 0.18
N LEU A 91 -1.73 -10.93 -0.24
CA LEU A 91 -1.61 -12.32 0.20
C LEU A 91 -0.26 -12.59 0.85
#